data_393e8ce7c4537aa9fef0b0933cfc7eae
#
_entry.id   393e8ce7c4537aa9fef0b0933cfc7eae
#
_cell.length_a   1.000
_cell.length_b   1.000
_cell.length_c   1.000
_cell.angle_alpha   90.00
_cell.angle_beta   90.00
_cell.angle_gamma   90.00
#
_symmetry.space_group_name_H-M   'P 1'
#
loop_
_entity.id
_entity.type
_entity.pdbx_description
1 polymer ?
#
loop_
_entity_poly.entity_id
_entity_poly.type
_entity_poly.pdbx_seq_one_letter_code
_entity_poly.pdbx_strand_id
1 'polypeptide(L)'
;MRKIVLPLFLTLSLWAKTTDGIAVIVENKPITTYDIKKEMQLTHLDEKQTTQLLIRKKLEESELQKRGIEVTSGDVYAEIQSIAARNHMSVSKFYEIIREKNGLSSLEFREKIKERLLSQKLYNAIAYSNMQRPTQADIEEYFKLHKEQFSHPVAFKTTIYGAINPQRLQEKINNPMLYAPDISTAEQTLYYAKISPQLAQLLTKTPTGNFTPVVPDGKGGYMTFYIQDKESAKEGDAMSYAEEISNAIMAQKREQVLNDYFEKLRHNADIKIIRGLE
;
A
#
# COMPACT_ATOMS: atom_id res chain seq x y z
N MET A 1 78.23 -37.44 -15.15
CA MET A 1 76.92 -36.90 -15.62
C MET A 1 75.94 -36.90 -14.44
N ARG A 2 75.72 -35.76 -13.83
CA ARG A 2 74.91 -35.58 -12.61
C ARG A 2 73.54 -35.08 -13.08
N LYS A 3 72.48 -35.92 -12.98
CA LYS A 3 71.11 -35.57 -13.32
C LYS A 3 70.50 -34.79 -12.17
N ILE A 4 70.20 -33.52 -12.39
CA ILE A 4 69.46 -32.65 -11.45
C ILE A 4 67.96 -32.90 -11.68
N VAL A 5 67.28 -33.49 -10.68
CA VAL A 5 65.85 -33.64 -10.68
C VAL A 5 65.28 -32.40 -9.98
N LEU A 6 64.60 -31.57 -10.73
CA LEU A 6 63.89 -30.38 -10.23
C LEU A 6 62.52 -30.79 -9.69
N PRO A 7 62.17 -30.54 -8.39
CA PRO A 7 60.84 -30.85 -7.91
C PRO A 7 59.85 -29.79 -8.41
N LEU A 8 58.86 -30.22 -9.16
CA LEU A 8 57.73 -29.41 -9.59
C LEU A 8 56.78 -29.20 -8.39
N PHE A 9 56.85 -28.00 -7.77
CA PHE A 9 55.89 -27.60 -6.75
C PHE A 9 54.54 -27.27 -7.41
N LEU A 10 53.58 -28.21 -7.28
CA LEU A 10 52.21 -28.02 -7.70
C LEU A 10 51.51 -27.16 -6.60
N THR A 11 51.41 -25.84 -6.81
CA THR A 11 50.62 -24.97 -5.95
C THR A 11 49.12 -25.24 -6.19
N LEU A 12 48.50 -26.07 -5.37
CA LEU A 12 47.05 -26.14 -5.27
C LEU A 12 46.55 -24.78 -4.71
N SER A 13 46.07 -23.91 -5.58
CA SER A 13 45.26 -22.78 -5.17
C SER A 13 43.91 -23.31 -4.66
N LEU A 14 43.79 -23.45 -3.35
CA LEU A 14 42.52 -23.64 -2.67
C LEU A 14 41.64 -22.42 -2.96
N TRP A 15 40.77 -22.57 -3.93
CA TRP A 15 39.65 -21.66 -4.08
C TRP A 15 38.75 -21.85 -2.83
N ALA A 16 38.98 -21.03 -1.80
CA ALA A 16 38.11 -20.95 -0.65
C ALA A 16 36.74 -20.48 -1.17
N LYS A 17 35.84 -21.46 -1.39
CA LYS A 17 34.42 -21.18 -1.59
C LYS A 17 33.99 -20.35 -0.40
N THR A 18 33.60 -19.12 -0.61
CA THR A 18 33.09 -18.25 0.48
C THR A 18 31.90 -18.98 1.11
N THR A 19 32.17 -19.62 2.23
CA THR A 19 31.15 -20.29 3.02
C THR A 19 30.17 -19.24 3.49
N ASP A 20 28.88 -19.43 3.22
CA ASP A 20 27.85 -18.56 3.77
C ASP A 20 28.01 -18.47 5.29
N GLY A 21 28.03 -17.29 5.82
CA GLY A 21 28.27 -17.05 7.24
C GLY A 21 27.20 -16.16 7.84
N ILE A 22 26.99 -16.29 9.15
CA ILE A 22 26.14 -15.39 9.89
C ILE A 22 26.78 -14.00 9.91
N ALA A 23 26.06 -12.99 9.41
CA ALA A 23 26.48 -11.61 9.44
C ALA A 23 25.93 -10.87 10.65
N VAL A 24 24.62 -11.07 10.95
CA VAL A 24 23.94 -10.44 12.10
C VAL A 24 23.01 -11.46 12.75
N ILE A 25 22.84 -11.37 14.07
CA ILE A 25 21.80 -12.09 14.80
C ILE A 25 20.87 -11.08 15.43
N VAL A 26 19.56 -11.20 15.18
CA VAL A 26 18.49 -10.36 15.72
C VAL A 26 17.55 -11.22 16.54
N GLU A 27 17.50 -11.05 17.86
CA GLU A 27 16.65 -11.84 18.77
C GLU A 27 16.72 -13.37 18.49
N ASN A 28 17.94 -13.90 18.39
CA ASN A 28 18.25 -15.30 18.04
C ASN A 28 17.91 -15.71 16.57
N LYS A 29 17.49 -14.80 15.71
CA LYS A 29 17.25 -15.05 14.28
C LYS A 29 18.47 -14.61 13.48
N PRO A 30 19.14 -15.52 12.76
CA PRO A 30 20.32 -15.16 11.97
C PRO A 30 19.93 -14.44 10.67
N ILE A 31 20.81 -13.53 10.25
CA ILE A 31 20.87 -12.96 8.88
C ILE A 31 22.21 -13.38 8.34
N THR A 32 22.23 -14.06 7.18
CA THR A 32 23.46 -14.55 6.58
C THR A 32 24.02 -13.57 5.56
N THR A 33 25.30 -13.73 5.22
CA THR A 33 25.93 -12.96 4.12
C THR A 33 25.24 -13.24 2.78
N TYR A 34 24.67 -14.44 2.61
CA TYR A 34 23.88 -14.79 1.44
C TYR A 34 22.57 -14.01 1.39
N ASP A 35 21.86 -13.89 2.53
CA ASP A 35 20.60 -13.13 2.61
C ASP A 35 20.82 -11.68 2.22
N ILE A 36 21.92 -11.07 2.73
CA ILE A 36 22.27 -9.68 2.40
C ILE A 36 22.54 -9.54 0.91
N LYS A 37 23.39 -10.39 0.32
CA LYS A 37 23.72 -10.32 -1.12
C LYS A 37 22.49 -10.54 -2.01
N LYS A 38 21.63 -11.48 -1.64
CA LYS A 38 20.39 -11.75 -2.37
C LYS A 38 19.45 -10.54 -2.33
N GLU A 39 19.27 -9.95 -1.16
CA GLU A 39 18.41 -8.78 -1.01
C GLU A 39 18.98 -7.53 -1.70
N MET A 40 20.30 -7.34 -1.70
CA MET A 40 20.97 -6.27 -2.48
C MET A 40 20.66 -6.37 -3.97
N GLN A 41 20.66 -7.58 -4.53
CA GLN A 41 20.31 -7.81 -5.94
C GLN A 41 18.85 -7.46 -6.25
N LEU A 42 17.95 -7.68 -5.30
CA LEU A 42 16.52 -7.41 -5.46
C LEU A 42 16.16 -5.93 -5.26
N THR A 43 16.83 -5.26 -4.32
CA THR A 43 16.50 -3.89 -3.90
C THR A 43 17.39 -2.82 -4.50
N HIS A 44 18.56 -3.21 -5.05
CA HIS A 44 19.62 -2.31 -5.54
C HIS A 44 20.14 -1.34 -4.46
N LEU A 45 19.98 -1.70 -3.18
CA LEU A 45 20.52 -0.96 -2.04
C LEU A 45 21.96 -1.38 -1.77
N ASP A 46 22.72 -0.51 -1.09
CA ASP A 46 24.05 -0.87 -0.58
C ASP A 46 23.97 -1.89 0.57
N GLU A 47 25.10 -2.45 0.97
CA GLU A 47 25.19 -3.49 2.00
C GLU A 47 24.65 -3.00 3.35
N LYS A 48 24.97 -1.77 3.74
CA LYS A 48 24.53 -1.18 5.01
C LYS A 48 23.02 -0.98 5.03
N GLN A 49 22.46 -0.40 3.99
CA GLN A 49 21.01 -0.18 3.85
C GLN A 49 20.25 -1.50 3.81
N THR A 50 20.76 -2.48 3.07
CA THR A 50 20.17 -3.82 2.97
C THR A 50 20.20 -4.54 4.31
N THR A 51 21.29 -4.44 5.05
CA THR A 51 21.39 -5.04 6.39
C THR A 51 20.38 -4.41 7.36
N GLN A 52 20.22 -3.08 7.33
CA GLN A 52 19.20 -2.38 8.13
C GLN A 52 17.79 -2.86 7.77
N LEU A 53 17.51 -3.01 6.47
CA LEU A 53 16.22 -3.55 5.98
C LEU A 53 15.97 -4.96 6.52
N LEU A 54 16.97 -5.85 6.46
CA LEU A 54 16.82 -7.23 6.94
C LEU A 54 16.68 -7.30 8.47
N ILE A 55 17.38 -6.45 9.22
CA ILE A 55 17.20 -6.31 10.67
C ILE A 55 15.75 -5.92 10.97
N ARG A 56 15.22 -4.90 10.28
CA ARG A 56 13.82 -4.47 10.44
C ARG A 56 12.85 -5.61 10.12
N LYS A 57 13.05 -6.35 9.04
CA LYS A 57 12.22 -7.53 8.71
C LYS A 57 12.24 -8.58 9.82
N LYS A 58 13.39 -8.84 10.45
CA LYS A 58 13.47 -9.78 11.58
C LYS A 58 12.73 -9.28 12.83
N LEU A 59 12.78 -7.98 13.10
CA LEU A 59 12.00 -7.37 14.18
C LEU A 59 10.50 -7.44 13.90
N GLU A 60 10.07 -7.19 12.66
CA GLU A 60 8.66 -7.35 12.24
C GLU A 60 8.19 -8.80 12.41
N GLU A 61 8.99 -9.79 12.02
CA GLU A 61 8.70 -11.22 12.25
C GLU A 61 8.51 -11.55 13.74
N SER A 62 9.35 -10.96 14.61
CA SER A 62 9.23 -11.15 16.07
C SER A 62 7.94 -10.54 16.60
N GLU A 63 7.59 -9.33 16.15
CA GLU A 63 6.36 -8.64 16.57
C GLU A 63 5.09 -9.35 16.06
N LEU A 64 5.11 -9.88 14.83
CA LEU A 64 4.01 -10.69 14.29
C LEU A 64 3.75 -11.90 15.19
N GLN A 65 4.82 -12.63 15.60
CA GLN A 65 4.73 -13.79 16.50
C GLN A 65 4.22 -13.38 17.88
N LYS A 66 4.78 -12.34 18.50
CA LYS A 66 4.36 -11.84 19.81
C LYS A 66 2.88 -11.44 19.86
N ARG A 67 2.36 -10.89 18.76
CA ARG A 67 0.98 -10.43 18.65
C ARG A 67 0.00 -11.48 18.11
N GLY A 68 0.49 -12.65 17.70
CA GLY A 68 -0.33 -13.70 17.09
C GLY A 68 -0.99 -13.26 15.78
N ILE A 69 -0.32 -12.40 15.01
CA ILE A 69 -0.85 -11.90 13.74
C ILE A 69 -0.55 -12.91 12.64
N GLU A 70 -1.60 -13.40 12.02
CA GLU A 70 -1.53 -14.40 10.96
C GLU A 70 -2.29 -13.95 9.70
N VAL A 71 -1.88 -14.53 8.57
CA VAL A 71 -2.54 -14.39 7.26
C VAL A 71 -2.75 -15.79 6.71
N THR A 72 -4.01 -16.11 6.43
CA THR A 72 -4.40 -17.41 5.87
C THR A 72 -4.20 -17.46 4.35
N SER A 73 -4.18 -18.67 3.79
CA SER A 73 -4.17 -18.84 2.32
C SER A 73 -5.42 -18.25 1.66
N GLY A 74 -6.56 -18.24 2.39
CA GLY A 74 -7.80 -17.59 1.96
C GLY A 74 -7.64 -16.08 1.83
N ASP A 75 -7.01 -15.41 2.82
CA ASP A 75 -6.73 -13.96 2.78
C ASP A 75 -5.86 -13.61 1.56
N VAL A 76 -4.83 -14.42 1.31
CA VAL A 76 -3.92 -14.24 0.16
C VAL A 76 -4.67 -14.37 -1.16
N TYR A 77 -5.51 -15.40 -1.29
CA TYR A 77 -6.29 -15.62 -2.51
C TYR A 77 -7.30 -14.50 -2.75
N ALA A 78 -8.01 -14.07 -1.71
CA ALA A 78 -8.98 -12.97 -1.79
C ALA A 78 -8.31 -11.65 -2.23
N GLU A 79 -7.12 -11.35 -1.71
CA GLU A 79 -6.35 -10.17 -2.13
C GLU A 79 -5.91 -10.27 -3.59
N ILE A 80 -5.41 -11.43 -4.04
CA ILE A 80 -5.01 -11.66 -5.44
C ILE A 80 -6.23 -11.51 -6.36
N GLN A 81 -7.37 -12.06 -5.98
CA GLN A 81 -8.62 -11.91 -6.72
C GLN A 81 -9.03 -10.44 -6.83
N SER A 82 -8.93 -9.69 -5.73
CA SER A 82 -9.21 -8.25 -5.71
C SER A 82 -8.27 -7.47 -6.64
N ILE A 83 -6.96 -7.77 -6.64
CA ILE A 83 -5.99 -7.14 -7.53
C ILE A 83 -6.31 -7.45 -9.00
N ALA A 84 -6.60 -8.71 -9.33
CA ALA A 84 -6.95 -9.13 -10.69
C ALA A 84 -8.23 -8.43 -11.18
N ALA A 85 -9.26 -8.35 -10.33
CA ALA A 85 -10.53 -7.68 -10.63
C ALA A 85 -10.33 -6.17 -10.90
N ARG A 86 -9.51 -5.47 -10.06
CA ARG A 86 -9.17 -4.06 -10.30
C ARG A 86 -8.44 -3.82 -11.63
N ASN A 87 -7.76 -4.84 -12.14
CA ASN A 87 -7.10 -4.80 -13.45
C ASN A 87 -7.95 -5.42 -14.58
N HIS A 88 -9.25 -5.66 -14.34
CA HIS A 88 -10.21 -6.21 -15.31
C HIS A 88 -9.76 -7.54 -15.93
N MET A 89 -9.17 -8.42 -15.13
CA MET A 89 -8.67 -9.71 -15.61
C MET A 89 -9.00 -10.86 -14.65
N SER A 90 -8.99 -12.09 -15.19
CA SER A 90 -9.09 -13.30 -14.37
C SER A 90 -7.81 -13.52 -13.57
N VAL A 91 -7.90 -14.24 -12.45
CA VAL A 91 -6.74 -14.61 -11.62
C VAL A 91 -5.70 -15.40 -12.42
N SER A 92 -6.14 -16.29 -13.32
CA SER A 92 -5.24 -17.07 -14.19
C SER A 92 -4.44 -16.17 -15.11
N LYS A 93 -5.11 -15.22 -15.79
CA LYS A 93 -4.43 -14.26 -16.67
C LYS A 93 -3.50 -13.32 -15.90
N PHE A 94 -3.88 -12.97 -14.69
CA PHE A 94 -3.04 -12.16 -13.80
C PHE A 94 -1.72 -12.88 -13.46
N TYR A 95 -1.77 -14.19 -13.10
CA TYR A 95 -0.56 -14.97 -12.85
C TYR A 95 0.34 -15.13 -14.08
N GLU A 96 -0.24 -15.27 -15.29
CA GLU A 96 0.55 -15.27 -16.53
C GLU A 96 1.35 -14.00 -16.70
N ILE A 97 0.70 -12.83 -16.53
CA ILE A 97 1.34 -11.54 -16.65
C ILE A 97 2.43 -11.34 -15.59
N ILE A 98 2.19 -11.75 -14.35
CA ILE A 98 3.20 -11.67 -13.29
C ILE A 98 4.42 -12.51 -13.64
N ARG A 99 4.22 -13.69 -14.18
CA ARG A 99 5.33 -14.56 -14.63
C ARG A 99 6.09 -13.95 -15.80
N GLU A 100 5.38 -13.42 -16.79
CA GLU A 100 6.00 -12.85 -18.00
C GLU A 100 6.74 -11.55 -17.72
N LYS A 101 6.14 -10.63 -16.93
CA LYS A 101 6.71 -9.30 -16.69
C LYS A 101 7.68 -9.24 -15.52
N ASN A 102 7.45 -10.02 -14.47
CA ASN A 102 8.21 -9.96 -13.23
C ASN A 102 9.08 -11.19 -13.00
N GLY A 103 8.95 -12.25 -13.83
CA GLY A 103 9.69 -13.49 -13.68
C GLY A 103 9.31 -14.32 -12.43
N LEU A 104 8.21 -13.96 -11.74
CA LEU A 104 7.80 -14.61 -10.50
C LEU A 104 6.87 -15.79 -10.79
N SER A 105 7.14 -16.93 -10.15
CA SER A 105 6.19 -18.03 -10.09
C SER A 105 4.95 -17.66 -9.27
N SER A 106 3.86 -18.38 -9.45
CA SER A 106 2.63 -18.21 -8.66
C SER A 106 2.86 -18.41 -7.15
N LEU A 107 3.82 -19.26 -6.77
CA LEU A 107 4.18 -19.49 -5.37
C LEU A 107 4.91 -18.28 -4.79
N GLU A 108 5.95 -17.80 -5.46
CA GLU A 108 6.71 -16.61 -5.03
C GLU A 108 5.84 -15.37 -4.95
N PHE A 109 4.92 -15.21 -5.91
CA PHE A 109 3.98 -14.10 -5.87
C PHE A 109 3.03 -14.19 -4.67
N ARG A 110 2.50 -15.38 -4.35
CA ARG A 110 1.67 -15.59 -3.16
C ARG A 110 2.41 -15.29 -1.87
N GLU A 111 3.67 -15.70 -1.74
CA GLU A 111 4.48 -15.38 -0.56
C GLU A 111 4.68 -13.85 -0.43
N LYS A 112 4.97 -13.14 -1.52
CA LYS A 112 5.05 -11.67 -1.50
C LYS A 112 3.74 -11.00 -1.07
N ILE A 113 2.59 -11.49 -1.51
CA ILE A 113 1.28 -10.97 -1.08
C ILE A 113 1.06 -11.26 0.41
N LYS A 114 1.42 -12.47 0.88
CA LYS A 114 1.34 -12.86 2.29
C LYS A 114 2.19 -11.94 3.18
N GLU A 115 3.46 -11.73 2.82
CA GLU A 115 4.37 -10.81 3.52
C GLU A 115 3.76 -9.39 3.60
N ARG A 116 3.26 -8.88 2.48
CA ARG A 116 2.61 -7.57 2.44
C ARG A 116 1.39 -7.49 3.36
N LEU A 117 0.53 -8.50 3.35
CA LEU A 117 -0.65 -8.55 4.22
C LEU A 117 -0.26 -8.64 5.71
N LEU A 118 0.78 -9.41 6.03
CA LEU A 118 1.32 -9.50 7.40
C LEU A 118 1.83 -8.15 7.88
N SER A 119 2.67 -7.47 7.08
CA SER A 119 3.17 -6.13 7.42
C SER A 119 2.03 -5.13 7.56
N GLN A 120 1.04 -5.16 6.67
CA GLN A 120 -0.12 -4.28 6.75
C GLN A 120 -0.95 -4.51 8.03
N LYS A 121 -1.23 -5.78 8.40
CA LYS A 121 -1.92 -6.12 9.65
C LYS A 121 -1.11 -5.66 10.88
N LEU A 122 0.21 -5.87 10.87
CA LEU A 122 1.09 -5.44 11.94
C LEU A 122 1.08 -3.91 12.10
N TYR A 123 1.28 -3.17 11.03
CA TYR A 123 1.32 -1.70 11.07
C TYR A 123 -0.03 -1.11 11.49
N ASN A 124 -1.14 -1.72 11.07
CA ASN A 124 -2.46 -1.33 11.55
C ASN A 124 -2.62 -1.57 13.05
N ALA A 125 -2.17 -2.72 13.55
CA ALA A 125 -2.24 -3.06 14.97
C ALA A 125 -1.36 -2.12 15.83
N ILE A 126 -0.14 -1.79 15.36
CA ILE A 126 0.75 -0.84 16.04
C ILE A 126 0.12 0.56 16.07
N ALA A 127 -0.34 1.05 14.92
CA ALA A 127 -0.99 2.35 14.83
C ALA A 127 -2.22 2.43 15.75
N TYR A 128 -3.12 1.45 15.68
CA TYR A 128 -4.32 1.40 16.51
C TYR A 128 -4.01 1.43 18.02
N SER A 129 -2.94 0.74 18.44
CA SER A 129 -2.55 0.69 19.86
C SER A 129 -1.87 1.96 20.38
N ASN A 130 -1.28 2.78 19.49
CA ASN A 130 -0.41 3.89 19.87
C ASN A 130 -0.91 5.27 19.41
N MET A 131 -1.99 5.31 18.63
CA MET A 131 -2.54 6.58 18.13
C MET A 131 -3.79 6.98 18.92
N GLN A 132 -3.81 8.25 19.33
CA GLN A 132 -5.02 8.87 19.87
C GLN A 132 -5.74 9.63 18.75
N ARG A 133 -7.06 9.64 18.82
CA ARG A 133 -7.88 10.44 17.89
C ARG A 133 -7.58 11.92 18.10
N PRO A 134 -7.52 12.72 17.02
CA PRO A 134 -7.36 14.16 17.14
C PRO A 134 -8.49 14.77 17.97
N THR A 135 -8.13 15.73 18.80
CA THR A 135 -9.07 16.55 19.56
C THR A 135 -9.67 17.64 18.67
N GLN A 136 -10.71 18.31 19.14
CA GLN A 136 -11.26 19.47 18.44
C GLN A 136 -10.20 20.58 18.25
N ALA A 137 -9.35 20.80 19.24
CA ALA A 137 -8.27 21.77 19.16
C ALA A 137 -7.25 21.42 18.05
N ASP A 138 -6.88 20.13 17.93
CA ASP A 138 -6.00 19.65 16.84
C ASP A 138 -6.63 19.92 15.46
N ILE A 139 -7.96 19.71 15.33
CA ILE A 139 -8.70 19.93 14.09
C ILE A 139 -8.71 21.43 13.73
N GLU A 140 -9.00 22.30 14.69
CA GLU A 140 -9.03 23.74 14.48
C GLU A 140 -7.64 24.30 14.13
N GLU A 141 -6.58 23.81 14.80
CA GLU A 141 -5.21 24.19 14.51
C GLU A 141 -4.79 23.74 13.10
N TYR A 142 -5.05 22.48 12.75
CA TYR A 142 -4.75 21.94 11.42
C TYR A 142 -5.47 22.74 10.33
N PHE A 143 -6.75 23.03 10.52
CA PHE A 143 -7.54 23.85 9.59
C PHE A 143 -6.93 25.24 9.38
N LYS A 144 -6.52 25.92 10.46
CA LYS A 144 -5.88 27.25 10.38
C LYS A 144 -4.60 27.24 9.55
N LEU A 145 -3.80 26.18 9.69
CA LEU A 145 -2.52 26.03 8.98
C LEU A 145 -2.70 25.63 7.50
N HIS A 146 -3.85 25.03 7.14
CA HIS A 146 -4.07 24.44 5.82
C HIS A 146 -5.36 24.91 5.14
N LYS A 147 -5.80 26.13 5.42
CA LYS A 147 -7.10 26.68 4.93
C LYS A 147 -7.35 26.48 3.44
N GLU A 148 -6.31 26.63 2.62
CA GLU A 148 -6.41 26.52 1.16
C GLU A 148 -6.83 25.10 0.69
N GLN A 149 -6.53 24.08 1.51
CA GLN A 149 -6.89 22.69 1.20
C GLN A 149 -8.39 22.42 1.39
N PHE A 150 -9.07 23.25 2.20
CA PHE A 150 -10.47 23.08 2.61
C PHE A 150 -11.41 24.11 1.97
N SER A 151 -11.16 24.43 0.70
CA SER A 151 -12.01 25.35 -0.11
C SER A 151 -12.98 24.60 -1.05
N HIS A 152 -13.10 23.28 -0.91
CA HIS A 152 -13.97 22.44 -1.71
C HIS A 152 -15.32 22.16 -1.03
N PRO A 153 -16.34 21.67 -1.76
CA PRO A 153 -17.61 21.23 -1.18
C PRO A 153 -17.40 20.06 -0.19
N VAL A 154 -18.13 20.06 0.91
CA VAL A 154 -18.10 18.99 1.92
C VAL A 154 -18.96 17.79 1.52
N ALA A 155 -19.99 18.01 0.71
CA ALA A 155 -20.84 16.95 0.19
C ALA A 155 -21.41 17.29 -1.20
N PHE A 156 -21.80 16.25 -1.92
CA PHE A 156 -22.42 16.31 -3.23
C PHE A 156 -23.76 15.55 -3.19
N LYS A 157 -24.88 16.22 -3.48
CA LYS A 157 -26.14 15.55 -3.75
C LYS A 157 -26.16 15.10 -5.19
N THR A 158 -26.25 13.79 -5.41
CA THR A 158 -26.08 13.20 -6.75
C THR A 158 -27.18 12.21 -7.07
N THR A 159 -27.52 12.11 -8.36
CA THR A 159 -28.17 10.93 -8.92
C THR A 159 -27.11 10.11 -9.64
N ILE A 160 -26.92 8.87 -9.22
CA ILE A 160 -25.97 7.92 -9.80
C ILE A 160 -26.72 7.07 -10.82
N TYR A 161 -26.21 7.03 -12.04
CA TYR A 161 -26.69 6.15 -13.11
C TYR A 161 -25.65 5.09 -13.39
N GLY A 162 -26.07 3.80 -13.39
CA GLY A 162 -25.20 2.66 -13.64
C GLY A 162 -25.69 1.80 -14.80
N ALA A 163 -24.78 1.29 -15.63
CA ALA A 163 -25.08 0.34 -16.70
C ALA A 163 -23.86 -0.55 -17.00
N ILE A 164 -24.11 -1.72 -17.59
CA ILE A 164 -23.03 -2.59 -18.08
C ILE A 164 -22.38 -2.00 -19.32
N ASN A 165 -23.18 -1.36 -20.20
CA ASN A 165 -22.72 -0.76 -21.43
C ASN A 165 -22.51 0.76 -21.27
N PRO A 166 -21.31 1.31 -21.43
CA PRO A 166 -21.04 2.74 -21.27
C PRO A 166 -21.79 3.63 -22.30
N GLN A 167 -22.10 3.11 -23.50
CA GLN A 167 -22.86 3.83 -24.52
C GLN A 167 -24.26 4.19 -24.04
N ARG A 168 -24.91 3.33 -23.24
CA ARG A 168 -26.22 3.60 -22.66
C ARG A 168 -26.20 4.80 -21.71
N LEU A 169 -25.13 4.93 -20.93
CA LEU A 169 -24.92 6.11 -20.07
C LEU A 169 -24.62 7.37 -20.88
N GLN A 170 -23.90 7.24 -21.99
CA GLN A 170 -23.68 8.38 -22.90
C GLN A 170 -24.96 8.86 -23.55
N GLU A 171 -25.87 7.94 -23.92
CA GLU A 171 -27.20 8.28 -24.41
C GLU A 171 -28.03 9.01 -23.34
N LYS A 172 -27.95 8.55 -22.07
CA LYS A 172 -28.59 9.20 -20.92
C LYS A 172 -28.06 10.61 -20.68
N ILE A 173 -26.76 10.83 -20.79
CA ILE A 173 -26.11 12.15 -20.69
C ILE A 173 -26.63 13.08 -21.80
N ASN A 174 -26.70 12.57 -23.02
CA ASN A 174 -27.17 13.37 -24.19
C ASN A 174 -28.69 13.63 -24.15
N ASN A 175 -29.45 12.74 -23.54
CA ASN A 175 -30.88 12.87 -23.33
C ASN A 175 -31.28 12.56 -21.89
N PRO A 176 -31.25 13.55 -20.98
CA PRO A 176 -31.55 13.37 -19.56
C PRO A 176 -32.93 12.79 -19.26
N MET A 177 -33.91 12.96 -20.15
CA MET A 177 -35.25 12.42 -20.02
C MET A 177 -35.39 10.96 -20.48
N LEU A 178 -34.34 10.38 -21.05
CA LEU A 178 -34.36 8.98 -21.50
C LEU A 178 -34.69 8.05 -20.35
N TYR A 179 -35.78 7.30 -20.50
CA TYR A 179 -36.09 6.17 -19.64
C TYR A 179 -35.53 4.89 -20.26
N ALA A 180 -34.70 4.18 -19.54
CA ALA A 180 -34.08 2.94 -20.01
C ALA A 180 -34.03 1.93 -18.84
N PRO A 181 -34.70 0.77 -18.96
CA PRO A 181 -34.77 -0.25 -17.90
C PRO A 181 -33.39 -0.87 -17.58
N ASP A 182 -32.43 -0.79 -18.49
CA ASP A 182 -31.08 -1.29 -18.38
C ASP A 182 -30.11 -0.29 -17.68
N ILE A 183 -30.63 0.89 -17.29
CA ILE A 183 -29.88 1.88 -16.51
C ILE A 183 -30.42 1.89 -15.08
N SER A 184 -29.62 1.47 -14.12
CA SER A 184 -29.92 1.62 -12.69
C SER A 184 -29.82 3.08 -12.27
N THR A 185 -30.67 3.51 -11.35
CA THR A 185 -30.69 4.89 -10.84
C THR A 185 -30.75 4.85 -9.32
N ALA A 186 -29.90 5.64 -8.65
CA ALA A 186 -29.89 5.81 -7.20
C ALA A 186 -29.57 7.27 -6.85
N GLU A 187 -30.32 7.83 -5.90
CA GLU A 187 -30.00 9.13 -5.32
C GLU A 187 -29.14 8.94 -4.07
N GLN A 188 -28.05 9.67 -3.97
CA GLN A 188 -27.12 9.56 -2.85
C GLN A 188 -26.42 10.89 -2.58
N THR A 189 -26.25 11.21 -1.30
CA THR A 189 -25.31 12.24 -0.86
C THR A 189 -23.94 11.60 -0.66
N LEU A 190 -22.96 12.10 -1.39
CA LEU A 190 -21.58 11.66 -1.33
C LEU A 190 -20.77 12.70 -0.53
N TYR A 191 -20.22 12.28 0.60
CA TYR A 191 -19.37 13.14 1.45
C TYR A 191 -17.94 13.12 0.91
N TYR A 192 -17.32 14.29 0.75
CA TYR A 192 -15.96 14.45 0.21
C TYR A 192 -14.95 13.54 0.94
N ALA A 193 -14.98 13.53 2.26
CA ALA A 193 -14.08 12.73 3.10
C ALA A 193 -14.26 11.19 2.98
N LYS A 194 -15.37 10.72 2.36
CA LYS A 194 -15.71 9.28 2.28
C LYS A 194 -15.57 8.68 0.89
N ILE A 195 -15.20 9.48 -0.09
CA ILE A 195 -15.02 9.02 -1.47
C ILE A 195 -13.53 9.08 -1.86
N SER A 196 -13.17 8.39 -2.96
CA SER A 196 -11.79 8.43 -3.44
C SER A 196 -11.40 9.85 -3.90
N PRO A 197 -10.12 10.25 -3.76
CA PRO A 197 -9.66 11.57 -4.21
C PRO A 197 -9.96 11.85 -5.69
N GLN A 198 -9.87 10.82 -6.54
CA GLN A 198 -10.18 10.92 -7.97
C GLN A 198 -11.65 11.25 -8.20
N LEU A 199 -12.56 10.56 -7.48
CA LEU A 199 -13.99 10.83 -7.56
C LEU A 199 -14.32 12.20 -7.00
N ALA A 200 -13.76 12.57 -5.85
CA ALA A 200 -13.94 13.89 -5.24
C ALA A 200 -13.55 15.02 -6.20
N GLN A 201 -12.41 14.90 -6.87
CA GLN A 201 -11.96 15.87 -7.86
C GLN A 201 -12.90 15.94 -9.07
N LEU A 202 -13.38 14.78 -9.56
CA LEU A 202 -14.33 14.69 -10.67
C LEU A 202 -15.63 15.43 -10.34
N LEU A 203 -16.22 15.14 -9.16
CA LEU A 203 -17.46 15.77 -8.71
C LEU A 203 -17.28 17.27 -8.47
N THR A 204 -16.16 17.68 -7.90
CA THR A 204 -15.83 19.10 -7.66
C THR A 204 -15.76 19.88 -8.96
N LYS A 205 -15.12 19.32 -10.02
CA LYS A 205 -14.98 19.95 -11.34
C LYS A 205 -16.25 19.96 -12.16
N THR A 206 -17.18 19.01 -11.93
CA THR A 206 -18.44 18.95 -12.68
C THR A 206 -19.40 20.02 -12.18
N PRO A 207 -19.93 20.93 -13.00
CA PRO A 207 -20.89 21.94 -12.54
C PRO A 207 -22.19 21.32 -12.02
N THR A 208 -22.88 22.00 -11.11
CA THR A 208 -24.23 21.62 -10.69
C THR A 208 -25.18 21.64 -11.90
N GLY A 209 -26.10 20.68 -11.97
CA GLY A 209 -27.00 20.48 -13.09
C GLY A 209 -26.40 19.71 -14.28
N ASN A 210 -25.17 19.21 -14.15
CA ASN A 210 -24.48 18.48 -15.21
C ASN A 210 -24.11 17.05 -14.79
N PHE A 211 -23.88 16.21 -15.79
CA PHE A 211 -23.35 14.86 -15.62
C PHE A 211 -21.82 14.87 -15.62
N THR A 212 -21.23 13.94 -14.85
CA THR A 212 -19.82 13.61 -15.01
C THR A 212 -19.58 12.81 -16.27
N PRO A 213 -18.34 12.72 -16.78
CA PRO A 213 -17.96 11.66 -17.70
C PRO A 213 -18.33 10.28 -17.16
N VAL A 214 -18.54 9.31 -18.06
CA VAL A 214 -18.76 7.91 -17.70
C VAL A 214 -17.46 7.33 -17.17
N VAL A 215 -17.53 6.68 -15.98
CA VAL A 215 -16.39 6.06 -15.31
C VAL A 215 -16.69 4.61 -14.98
N PRO A 216 -15.67 3.71 -14.89
CA PRO A 216 -15.87 2.34 -14.43
C PRO A 216 -16.36 2.30 -12.97
N ASP A 217 -17.25 1.34 -12.64
CA ASP A 217 -17.78 1.13 -11.27
C ASP A 217 -16.90 0.21 -10.41
N GLY A 218 -15.82 -0.33 -10.98
CA GLY A 218 -14.93 -1.29 -10.32
C GLY A 218 -15.49 -2.72 -10.18
N LYS A 219 -16.72 -2.96 -10.67
CA LYS A 219 -17.40 -4.27 -10.60
C LYS A 219 -17.69 -4.87 -11.98
N GLY A 220 -17.15 -4.26 -13.02
CA GLY A 220 -17.35 -4.69 -14.42
C GLY A 220 -18.42 -3.90 -15.17
N GLY A 221 -19.04 -2.90 -14.55
CA GLY A 221 -19.96 -1.94 -15.13
C GLY A 221 -19.38 -0.53 -15.20
N TYR A 222 -20.24 0.41 -15.51
CA TYR A 222 -19.94 1.82 -15.63
C TYR A 222 -20.97 2.67 -14.90
N MET A 223 -20.56 3.88 -14.49
CA MET A 223 -21.45 4.84 -13.84
C MET A 223 -21.18 6.26 -14.30
N THR A 224 -22.18 7.11 -14.15
CA THR A 224 -22.08 8.57 -14.27
C THR A 224 -22.89 9.20 -13.16
N PHE A 225 -22.51 10.40 -12.74
CA PHE A 225 -23.13 11.13 -11.65
C PHE A 225 -23.76 12.41 -12.21
N TYR A 226 -25.04 12.62 -11.95
CA TYR A 226 -25.69 13.90 -12.17
C TYR A 226 -25.60 14.70 -10.86
N ILE A 227 -24.99 15.89 -10.92
CA ILE A 227 -24.78 16.74 -9.74
C ILE A 227 -26.04 17.57 -9.51
N GLN A 228 -26.84 17.21 -8.52
CA GLN A 228 -28.02 17.97 -8.15
C GLN A 228 -27.64 19.25 -7.37
N ASP A 229 -26.71 19.11 -6.42
CA ASP A 229 -26.29 20.21 -5.57
C ASP A 229 -24.88 19.93 -4.98
N LYS A 230 -24.21 21.01 -4.57
CA LYS A 230 -22.90 20.95 -3.86
C LYS A 230 -23.02 21.71 -2.56
N GLU A 231 -22.87 21.00 -1.46
CA GLU A 231 -22.90 21.58 -0.12
C GLU A 231 -21.53 22.11 0.25
N SER A 232 -21.41 23.44 0.40
CA SER A 232 -20.19 24.09 0.86
C SER A 232 -20.22 24.24 2.37
N ALA A 233 -19.05 24.15 3.02
CA ALA A 233 -18.92 24.50 4.42
C ALA A 233 -19.21 25.99 4.64
N LYS A 234 -19.64 26.35 5.85
CA LYS A 234 -19.67 27.73 6.27
C LYS A 234 -18.22 28.25 6.33
N GLU A 235 -18.03 29.50 5.91
CA GLU A 235 -16.71 30.10 5.93
C GLU A 235 -16.08 30.04 7.33
N GLY A 236 -14.86 29.48 7.42
CA GLY A 236 -14.14 29.31 8.68
C GLY A 236 -14.61 28.17 9.58
N ASP A 237 -15.56 27.34 9.15
CA ASP A 237 -16.06 26.20 9.94
C ASP A 237 -15.17 24.96 9.76
N ALA A 238 -14.16 24.84 10.62
CA ALA A 238 -13.29 23.66 10.69
C ALA A 238 -14.05 22.35 10.93
N MET A 239 -15.19 22.41 11.63
CA MET A 239 -15.96 21.23 12.00
C MET A 239 -16.66 20.60 10.80
N SER A 240 -16.99 21.36 9.76
CA SER A 240 -17.50 20.82 8.49
C SER A 240 -16.50 19.90 7.79
N TYR A 241 -15.21 20.06 8.06
CA TYR A 241 -14.10 19.25 7.53
C TYR A 241 -13.49 18.30 8.58
N ALA A 242 -14.11 18.15 9.76
CA ALA A 242 -13.53 17.45 10.89
C ALA A 242 -13.11 16.01 10.58
N GLU A 243 -13.91 15.27 9.80
CA GLU A 243 -13.57 13.88 9.40
C GLU A 243 -12.37 13.85 8.46
N GLU A 244 -12.30 14.74 7.48
CA GLU A 244 -11.19 14.85 6.53
C GLU A 244 -9.90 15.27 7.23
N ILE A 245 -9.97 16.30 8.07
CA ILE A 245 -8.84 16.78 8.87
C ILE A 245 -8.36 15.68 9.82
N SER A 246 -9.27 15.00 10.50
CA SER A 246 -8.93 13.88 11.38
C SER A 246 -8.18 12.80 10.62
N ASN A 247 -8.65 12.42 9.43
CA ASN A 247 -7.98 11.44 8.58
C ASN A 247 -6.58 11.90 8.14
N ALA A 248 -6.42 13.18 7.79
CA ALA A 248 -5.12 13.75 7.41
C ALA A 248 -4.14 13.76 8.59
N ILE A 249 -4.56 14.21 9.77
CA ILE A 249 -3.75 14.18 10.99
C ILE A 249 -3.37 12.74 11.35
N MET A 250 -4.33 11.80 11.27
CA MET A 250 -4.08 10.39 11.57
C MET A 250 -3.11 9.77 10.56
N ALA A 251 -3.22 10.09 9.27
CA ALA A 251 -2.30 9.62 8.25
C ALA A 251 -0.86 10.12 8.51
N GLN A 252 -0.71 11.39 8.85
CA GLN A 252 0.59 11.99 9.19
C GLN A 252 1.20 11.40 10.47
N LYS A 253 0.40 11.29 11.54
CA LYS A 253 0.84 10.71 12.82
C LYS A 253 1.19 9.23 12.69
N ARG A 254 0.53 8.49 11.80
CA ARG A 254 0.76 7.05 11.62
C ARG A 254 2.20 6.73 11.23
N GLU A 255 2.76 7.46 10.28
CA GLU A 255 4.14 7.24 9.85
C GLU A 255 5.12 7.51 10.99
N GLN A 256 4.93 8.61 11.69
CA GLN A 256 5.75 8.96 12.86
C GLN A 256 5.64 7.89 13.95
N VAL A 257 4.42 7.46 14.32
CA VAL A 257 4.19 6.43 15.35
C VAL A 257 4.85 5.10 14.95
N LEU A 258 4.79 4.70 13.68
CA LEU A 258 5.45 3.49 13.21
C LEU A 258 6.97 3.61 13.28
N ASN A 259 7.53 4.74 12.85
CA ASN A 259 8.96 4.97 12.92
C ASN A 259 9.46 4.95 14.38
N ASP A 260 8.81 5.70 15.27
CA ASP A 260 9.16 5.74 16.70
C ASP A 260 9.04 4.37 17.35
N TYR A 261 8.01 3.59 16.96
CA TYR A 261 7.83 2.24 17.47
C TYR A 261 8.98 1.32 17.06
N PHE A 262 9.34 1.31 15.80
CA PHE A 262 10.42 0.44 15.29
C PHE A 262 11.80 0.89 15.73
N GLU A 263 12.03 2.19 15.92
CA GLU A 263 13.28 2.68 16.52
C GLU A 263 13.40 2.21 18.00
N LYS A 264 12.34 2.32 18.78
CA LYS A 264 12.31 1.78 20.17
C LYS A 264 12.50 0.27 20.19
N LEU A 265 11.82 -0.45 19.28
CA LEU A 265 11.95 -1.90 19.17
C LEU A 265 13.40 -2.30 18.85
N ARG A 266 14.01 -1.62 17.90
CA ARG A 266 15.40 -1.83 17.53
C ARG A 266 16.37 -1.53 18.68
N HIS A 267 16.16 -0.43 19.40
CA HIS A 267 17.01 -0.05 20.52
C HIS A 267 16.98 -1.09 21.67
N ASN A 268 15.83 -1.73 21.86
CA ASN A 268 15.63 -2.71 22.92
C ASN A 268 15.94 -4.17 22.51
N ALA A 269 16.13 -4.42 21.21
CA ALA A 269 16.38 -5.76 20.68
C ALA A 269 17.84 -6.19 20.89
N ASP A 270 18.05 -7.50 21.15
CA ASP A 270 19.39 -8.09 21.15
C ASP A 270 19.89 -8.27 19.70
N ILE A 271 20.70 -7.32 19.23
CA ILE A 271 21.27 -7.32 17.88
C ILE A 271 22.79 -7.50 17.98
N LYS A 272 23.30 -8.62 17.47
CA LYS A 272 24.74 -8.94 17.45
C LYS A 272 25.27 -8.92 16.04
N ILE A 273 26.16 -7.98 15.74
CA ILE A 273 26.92 -7.95 14.48
C ILE A 273 28.10 -8.91 14.63
N ILE A 274 28.12 -9.96 13.82
CA ILE A 274 29.14 -11.02 13.88
C ILE A 274 30.27 -10.74 12.90
N ARG A 275 29.97 -10.20 11.72
CA ARG A 275 30.97 -9.79 10.72
C ARG A 275 30.79 -8.31 10.43
N GLY A 276 31.92 -7.58 10.37
CA GLY A 276 31.89 -6.17 10.03
C GLY A 276 31.24 -5.98 8.66
N LEU A 277 30.35 -5.00 8.60
CA LEU A 277 29.83 -4.46 7.37
C LEU A 277 30.87 -3.41 6.94
N GLU A 278 31.63 -3.72 5.89
CA GLU A 278 32.59 -2.78 5.30
C GLU A 278 31.88 -1.64 4.58
#